data_4801ee178cf7335ba0c8474309c3b4a0
#
_entry.id   4801ee178cf7335ba0c8474309c3b4a0
#
_cell.length_a   1.000
_cell.length_b   1.000
_cell.length_c   1.000
_cell.angle_alpha   90.00
_cell.angle_beta   90.00
_cell.angle_gamma   90.00
#
_symmetry.space_group_name_H-M   'P 1'
#
loop_
_entity.id
_entity.type
_entity.pdbx_description
1 polymer ?
#
loop_
_entity_poly.entity_id
_entity_poly.type
_entity_poly.pdbx_seq_one_letter_code
_entity_poly.pdbx_strand_id
1 'polypeptide(L)'
;MLCEEAPPVGSIAGKTWTVNGKLFSRSYRMIGDHFAKIVNQYGDRPAVICKQQNDRATYSSLDARSNALARGLESVGVQTGDRVGVMLGNSMEHAVATYALFKLGAILVPLNPSFNATQVVSALAHLEASHLIISTESNLPRKDPRSNIPLLQHLIPDLSKTRIDSELVPSLKNIISVDNSSGRVNTSDFNCLTAYKSLTSDATPDKSALPPRNLSPTDIVNIQFTSGTTAMPKAACLSHRSILNNGSQIGDRMRLTPEDVVCCPPPLFHCFGSVLGYMATATHGAAIAFPTEAFNAKAALRTVQEEKCTALYGVPTMFIEELSLLDEGVIPNEGFQYLRTGIAAGSSIPAELMKRLHKVLNLTELTICYGMTETSPVSAMTTTDDPIDKRINTVGRLLPHVEAKVVSLDDHNNILPINTRGELAVSGYLLMKEYWNDPVKTAEVMIPDSDGKVWMHTGDEASMSPDGYITITGRVKDLIIRGGENIHPLEIENCLLTYPGVIDASAVGVPDERYGEAVAVFIIHREPESEAADEDKIRQWVREKLSNHLVPKYVFFLQPSESFPKTASGKVQKFKLREDAVKMLKEKNNFG
;
A
#
# COMPACT_ATOMS: atom_id res chain seq x y z
N MET A 1 -22.56 -11.46 -4.10
CA MET A 1 -23.64 -10.97 -3.24
C MET A 1 -23.01 -10.05 -2.22
N LEU A 2 -23.36 -8.77 -2.22
CA LEU A 2 -22.80 -7.80 -1.27
C LEU A 2 -23.38 -8.06 0.13
N CYS A 3 -22.54 -7.90 1.13
CA CYS A 3 -22.93 -8.01 2.54
C CYS A 3 -23.59 -6.68 2.97
N GLU A 4 -24.72 -6.76 3.66
CA GLU A 4 -25.44 -5.58 4.17
C GLU A 4 -25.10 -5.33 5.63
N GLU A 5 -24.82 -4.08 5.96
CA GLU A 5 -24.55 -3.61 7.31
C GLU A 5 -25.81 -2.98 7.90
N ALA A 6 -26.03 -3.19 9.20
CA ALA A 6 -27.06 -2.45 9.92
C ALA A 6 -26.71 -0.95 9.95
N PRO A 7 -27.71 -0.05 9.89
CA PRO A 7 -27.47 1.38 9.99
C PRO A 7 -26.68 1.74 11.26
N PRO A 8 -25.78 2.74 11.19
CA PRO A 8 -25.00 3.17 12.33
C PRO A 8 -25.89 3.80 13.42
N VAL A 9 -25.53 3.56 14.67
CA VAL A 9 -26.17 4.18 15.85
C VAL A 9 -25.17 5.15 16.48
N GLY A 10 -25.44 6.45 16.39
CA GLY A 10 -24.42 7.47 16.61
C GLY A 10 -23.31 7.29 15.55
N SER A 11 -22.09 7.71 15.83
CA SER A 11 -20.95 7.45 14.96
C SER A 11 -20.27 6.09 15.25
N ILE A 12 -21.07 5.05 15.42
CA ILE A 12 -20.60 3.66 15.55
C ILE A 12 -21.32 2.77 14.54
N ALA A 13 -20.56 2.02 13.76
CA ALA A 13 -21.06 1.18 12.69
C ALA A 13 -20.41 -0.21 12.71
N GLY A 14 -20.95 -1.16 11.94
CA GLY A 14 -20.34 -2.49 11.75
C GLY A 14 -20.71 -3.53 12.80
N LYS A 15 -21.67 -3.25 13.69
CA LYS A 15 -22.04 -4.20 14.75
C LYS A 15 -22.66 -5.50 14.24
N THR A 16 -23.38 -5.44 13.12
CA THR A 16 -24.02 -6.62 12.53
C THR A 16 -23.83 -6.65 11.02
N TRP A 17 -23.46 -7.82 10.51
CA TRP A 17 -23.26 -8.05 9.09
C TRP A 17 -24.09 -9.23 8.64
N THR A 18 -24.91 -9.04 7.61
CA THR A 18 -25.76 -10.10 7.08
C THR A 18 -25.67 -10.19 5.56
N VAL A 19 -25.90 -11.40 5.04
CA VAL A 19 -26.14 -11.66 3.62
C VAL A 19 -27.50 -12.34 3.53
N ASN A 20 -28.44 -11.71 2.84
CA ASN A 20 -29.86 -12.20 2.77
C ASN A 20 -30.44 -12.51 4.17
N GLY A 21 -30.20 -11.63 5.14
CA GLY A 21 -30.70 -11.78 6.52
C GLY A 21 -29.97 -12.84 7.36
N LYS A 22 -28.90 -13.47 6.85
CA LYS A 22 -28.08 -14.42 7.61
C LYS A 22 -26.74 -13.79 7.96
N LEU A 23 -26.23 -14.08 9.16
CA LEU A 23 -24.90 -13.62 9.58
C LEU A 23 -23.83 -14.09 8.60
N PHE A 24 -23.02 -13.16 8.13
CA PHE A 24 -21.89 -13.46 7.25
C PHE A 24 -20.79 -14.20 8.04
N SER A 25 -20.23 -15.27 7.50
CA SER A 25 -19.18 -16.05 8.16
C SER A 25 -17.79 -15.59 7.72
N ARG A 26 -16.92 -15.33 8.71
CA ARG A 26 -15.49 -15.09 8.47
C ARG A 26 -14.78 -16.38 8.10
N SER A 27 -13.72 -16.30 7.28
CA SER A 27 -12.82 -17.43 7.08
C SER A 27 -11.90 -17.62 8.28
N TYR A 28 -11.83 -18.82 8.80
CA TYR A 28 -10.88 -19.28 9.83
C TYR A 28 -9.81 -20.21 9.25
N ARG A 29 -9.54 -20.09 7.94
CA ARG A 29 -8.52 -20.89 7.24
C ARG A 29 -7.19 -20.16 7.21
N MET A 30 -6.12 -20.92 7.07
CA MET A 30 -4.81 -20.40 6.67
C MET A 30 -4.83 -20.03 5.18
N ILE A 31 -3.94 -19.13 4.78
CA ILE A 31 -3.83 -18.70 3.38
C ILE A 31 -3.47 -19.89 2.49
N GLY A 32 -2.56 -20.78 2.94
CA GLY A 32 -2.17 -21.98 2.19
C GLY A 32 -3.33 -22.92 1.91
N ASP A 33 -4.19 -23.20 2.91
CA ASP A 33 -5.37 -24.07 2.75
C ASP A 33 -6.41 -23.45 1.81
N HIS A 34 -6.60 -22.14 1.93
CA HIS A 34 -7.50 -21.42 1.01
C HIS A 34 -6.96 -21.49 -0.43
N PHE A 35 -5.65 -21.27 -0.60
CA PHE A 35 -5.01 -21.34 -1.90
C PHE A 35 -5.14 -22.73 -2.54
N ALA A 36 -4.94 -23.80 -1.77
CA ALA A 36 -5.15 -25.18 -2.24
C ALA A 36 -6.57 -25.41 -2.75
N LYS A 37 -7.59 -24.82 -2.07
CA LYS A 37 -8.97 -24.86 -2.56
C LYS A 37 -9.14 -24.14 -3.90
N ILE A 38 -8.53 -22.97 -4.05
CA ILE A 38 -8.56 -22.20 -5.32
C ILE A 38 -7.86 -22.98 -6.44
N VAL A 39 -6.71 -23.59 -6.16
CA VAL A 39 -5.99 -24.47 -7.11
C VAL A 39 -6.86 -25.63 -7.57
N ASN A 40 -7.55 -26.29 -6.65
CA ASN A 40 -8.46 -27.40 -7.00
C ASN A 40 -9.64 -26.95 -7.87
N GLN A 41 -10.09 -25.71 -7.72
CA GLN A 41 -11.24 -25.18 -8.46
C GLN A 41 -10.85 -24.53 -9.79
N TYR A 42 -9.69 -23.88 -9.86
CA TYR A 42 -9.28 -23.02 -10.97
C TYR A 42 -7.85 -23.32 -11.46
N GLY A 43 -7.34 -24.53 -11.25
CA GLY A 43 -5.94 -24.90 -11.48
C GLY A 43 -5.35 -24.51 -12.82
N ASP A 44 -6.12 -24.67 -13.91
CA ASP A 44 -5.67 -24.37 -15.28
C ASP A 44 -5.82 -22.90 -15.68
N ARG A 45 -6.47 -22.09 -14.84
CA ARG A 45 -6.63 -20.66 -15.14
C ARG A 45 -5.35 -19.87 -14.84
N PRO A 46 -5.10 -18.77 -15.59
CA PRO A 46 -4.00 -17.87 -15.30
C PRO A 46 -4.11 -17.32 -13.86
N ALA A 47 -3.00 -17.36 -13.12
CA ALA A 47 -2.90 -16.79 -11.77
C ALA A 47 -2.00 -15.54 -11.76
N VAL A 48 -0.80 -15.65 -12.35
CA VAL A 48 0.20 -14.58 -12.36
C VAL A 48 0.77 -14.40 -13.77
N ILE A 49 0.83 -13.17 -14.23
CA ILE A 49 1.40 -12.75 -15.50
C ILE A 49 2.49 -11.70 -15.22
N CYS A 50 3.75 -12.02 -15.45
CA CYS A 50 4.88 -11.09 -15.30
C CYS A 50 5.36 -10.66 -16.69
N LYS A 51 4.91 -9.50 -17.16
CA LYS A 51 5.17 -9.03 -18.54
C LYS A 51 6.63 -8.81 -18.84
N GLN A 52 7.36 -8.12 -17.96
CA GLN A 52 8.78 -7.87 -18.14
C GLN A 52 9.61 -9.15 -18.22
N GLN A 53 9.23 -10.19 -17.46
CA GLN A 53 9.92 -11.48 -17.44
C GLN A 53 9.46 -12.41 -18.57
N ASN A 54 8.37 -12.06 -19.27
CA ASN A 54 7.66 -12.94 -20.21
C ASN A 54 7.33 -14.31 -19.58
N ASP A 55 6.97 -14.32 -18.31
CA ASP A 55 6.64 -15.53 -17.53
C ASP A 55 5.17 -15.49 -17.09
N ARG A 56 4.52 -16.65 -17.13
CA ARG A 56 3.12 -16.85 -16.75
C ARG A 56 2.98 -18.10 -15.91
N ALA A 57 2.14 -18.04 -14.92
CA ALA A 57 1.77 -19.20 -14.11
C ALA A 57 0.25 -19.35 -14.07
N THR A 58 -0.24 -20.56 -14.27
CA THR A 58 -1.57 -20.96 -13.85
C THR A 58 -1.59 -21.18 -12.34
N TYR A 59 -2.78 -21.33 -11.74
CA TYR A 59 -2.89 -21.66 -10.33
C TYR A 59 -2.17 -22.95 -9.95
N SER A 60 -2.30 -24.02 -10.79
CA SER A 60 -1.56 -25.27 -10.60
C SER A 60 -0.04 -25.09 -10.73
N SER A 61 0.40 -24.27 -11.71
CA SER A 61 1.83 -23.99 -11.88
C SER A 61 2.39 -23.18 -10.72
N LEU A 62 1.65 -22.18 -10.23
CA LEU A 62 2.04 -21.38 -9.07
C LEU A 62 2.12 -22.24 -7.80
N ASP A 63 1.17 -23.15 -7.62
CA ASP A 63 1.18 -24.10 -6.50
C ASP A 63 2.42 -24.99 -6.55
N ALA A 64 2.70 -25.61 -7.70
CA ALA A 64 3.88 -26.45 -7.90
C ALA A 64 5.19 -25.69 -7.66
N ARG A 65 5.34 -24.48 -8.25
CA ARG A 65 6.52 -23.62 -8.07
C ARG A 65 6.71 -23.22 -6.60
N SER A 66 5.63 -22.86 -5.90
CA SER A 66 5.71 -22.46 -4.48
C SER A 66 5.97 -23.67 -3.56
N ASN A 67 5.50 -24.87 -3.90
CA ASN A 67 5.83 -26.10 -3.19
C ASN A 67 7.32 -26.45 -3.38
N ALA A 68 7.86 -26.34 -4.61
CA ALA A 68 9.27 -26.57 -4.90
C ALA A 68 10.16 -25.60 -4.11
N LEU A 69 9.84 -24.30 -4.14
CA LEU A 69 10.58 -23.30 -3.37
C LEU A 69 10.47 -23.54 -1.87
N ALA A 70 9.30 -23.92 -1.36
CA ALA A 70 9.13 -24.21 0.07
C ALA A 70 10.05 -25.34 0.53
N ARG A 71 10.13 -26.45 -0.24
CA ARG A 71 11.09 -27.54 0.04
C ARG A 71 12.54 -27.08 -0.05
N GLY A 72 12.88 -26.27 -1.06
CA GLY A 72 14.22 -25.69 -1.18
C GLY A 72 14.58 -24.80 0.00
N LEU A 73 13.66 -23.93 0.46
CA LEU A 73 13.86 -23.10 1.64
C LEU A 73 14.02 -23.94 2.92
N GLU A 74 13.23 -24.99 3.07
CA GLU A 74 13.35 -25.93 4.21
C GLU A 74 14.71 -26.65 4.21
N SER A 75 15.22 -27.05 3.03
CA SER A 75 16.53 -27.72 2.90
C SER A 75 17.71 -26.82 3.31
N VAL A 76 17.57 -25.50 3.22
CA VAL A 76 18.56 -24.53 3.71
C VAL A 76 18.23 -24.01 5.12
N GLY A 77 17.27 -24.64 5.82
CA GLY A 77 17.00 -24.46 7.22
C GLY A 77 15.95 -23.40 7.58
N VAL A 78 15.11 -22.98 6.64
CA VAL A 78 13.95 -22.13 6.96
C VAL A 78 12.92 -22.93 7.74
N GLN A 79 12.47 -22.40 8.87
CA GLN A 79 11.51 -23.03 9.77
C GLN A 79 10.25 -22.19 9.96
N THR A 80 9.19 -22.81 10.48
CA THR A 80 7.98 -22.09 10.90
C THR A 80 8.34 -21.01 11.92
N GLY A 81 7.84 -19.79 11.71
CA GLY A 81 8.11 -18.62 12.56
C GLY A 81 9.39 -17.86 12.22
N ASP A 82 10.25 -18.37 11.33
CA ASP A 82 11.42 -17.62 10.85
C ASP A 82 11.01 -16.37 10.07
N ARG A 83 11.70 -15.25 10.33
CA ARG A 83 11.51 -14.00 9.58
C ARG A 83 12.42 -14.05 8.36
N VAL A 84 11.78 -14.03 7.17
CA VAL A 84 12.47 -14.08 5.88
C VAL A 84 12.30 -12.74 5.17
N GLY A 85 13.38 -11.98 5.09
CA GLY A 85 13.41 -10.75 4.30
C GLY A 85 13.23 -11.06 2.81
N VAL A 86 12.35 -10.32 2.12
CA VAL A 86 12.14 -10.45 0.67
C VAL A 86 12.29 -9.09 0.03
N MET A 87 13.43 -8.85 -0.61
CA MET A 87 13.76 -7.60 -1.30
C MET A 87 13.74 -7.80 -2.81
N LEU A 88 12.53 -7.91 -3.34
CA LEU A 88 12.24 -8.14 -4.75
C LEU A 88 11.23 -7.11 -5.26
N GLY A 89 11.32 -6.77 -6.54
CA GLY A 89 10.25 -6.05 -7.26
C GLY A 89 9.05 -6.96 -7.55
N ASN A 90 8.09 -6.46 -8.34
CA ASN A 90 6.96 -7.25 -8.81
C ASN A 90 7.44 -8.29 -9.82
N SER A 91 7.62 -9.51 -9.39
CA SER A 91 8.20 -10.60 -10.19
C SER A 91 7.54 -11.94 -9.88
N MET A 92 7.78 -12.93 -10.73
CA MET A 92 7.31 -14.29 -10.52
C MET A 92 7.93 -14.89 -9.24
N GLU A 93 9.20 -14.61 -8.98
CA GLU A 93 9.91 -15.09 -7.80
C GLU A 93 9.30 -14.53 -6.51
N HIS A 94 8.88 -13.24 -6.52
CA HIS A 94 8.17 -12.64 -5.37
C HIS A 94 6.81 -13.31 -5.15
N ALA A 95 6.04 -13.51 -6.22
CA ALA A 95 4.74 -14.18 -6.15
C ALA A 95 4.87 -15.62 -5.62
N VAL A 96 5.84 -16.38 -6.12
CA VAL A 96 6.14 -17.76 -5.69
C VAL A 96 6.62 -17.79 -4.23
N ALA A 97 7.55 -16.89 -3.85
CA ALA A 97 8.08 -16.82 -2.48
C ALA A 97 6.97 -16.51 -1.46
N THR A 98 6.02 -15.66 -1.81
CA THR A 98 4.88 -15.32 -0.95
C THR A 98 4.12 -16.58 -0.51
N TYR A 99 3.71 -17.43 -1.45
CA TYR A 99 2.99 -18.67 -1.10
C TYR A 99 3.90 -19.74 -0.49
N ALA A 100 5.17 -19.82 -0.92
CA ALA A 100 6.13 -20.74 -0.31
C ALA A 100 6.29 -20.47 1.20
N LEU A 101 6.49 -19.22 1.59
CA LEU A 101 6.62 -18.81 2.99
C LEU A 101 5.32 -19.01 3.78
N PHE A 102 4.17 -18.65 3.20
CA PHE A 102 2.86 -18.88 3.85
C PHE A 102 2.57 -20.34 4.11
N LYS A 103 2.96 -21.24 3.19
CA LYS A 103 2.81 -22.69 3.35
C LYS A 103 3.76 -23.27 4.41
N LEU A 104 4.96 -22.69 4.54
CA LEU A 104 5.92 -23.07 5.58
C LEU A 104 5.53 -22.54 6.97
N GLY A 105 4.64 -21.56 7.04
CA GLY A 105 4.40 -20.80 8.27
C GLY A 105 5.58 -19.92 8.65
N ALA A 106 6.48 -19.66 7.71
CA ALA A 106 7.53 -18.66 7.85
C ALA A 106 6.94 -17.25 7.63
N ILE A 107 7.52 -16.27 8.28
CA ILE A 107 7.03 -14.89 8.26
C ILE A 107 7.65 -14.14 7.10
N LEU A 108 6.85 -13.79 6.12
CA LEU A 108 7.23 -12.94 5.00
C LEU A 108 7.50 -11.51 5.50
N VAL A 109 8.71 -11.00 5.26
CA VAL A 109 9.08 -9.61 5.54
C VAL A 109 9.43 -8.91 4.24
N PRO A 110 8.46 -8.28 3.56
CA PRO A 110 8.74 -7.58 2.31
C PRO A 110 9.52 -6.30 2.58
N LEU A 111 10.68 -6.16 1.94
CA LEU A 111 11.55 -5.00 2.03
C LEU A 111 11.44 -4.16 0.76
N ASN A 112 11.39 -2.85 0.95
CA ASN A 112 11.37 -1.91 -0.17
C ASN A 112 12.70 -1.93 -0.93
N PRO A 113 12.75 -2.22 -2.25
CA PRO A 113 13.98 -2.20 -3.03
C PRO A 113 14.69 -0.84 -3.08
N SER A 114 14.02 0.25 -2.68
CA SER A 114 14.63 1.57 -2.57
C SER A 114 15.42 1.79 -1.26
N PHE A 115 15.33 0.89 -0.30
CA PHE A 115 16.08 1.01 0.95
C PHE A 115 17.57 1.04 0.68
N ASN A 116 18.28 1.91 1.42
CA ASN A 116 19.73 1.90 1.44
C ASN A 116 20.26 0.78 2.37
N ALA A 117 21.57 0.55 2.35
CA ALA A 117 22.19 -0.51 3.14
C ALA A 117 21.88 -0.39 4.65
N THR A 118 21.95 0.82 5.21
CA THR A 118 21.65 1.07 6.63
C THR A 118 20.20 0.71 6.97
N GLN A 119 19.24 1.05 6.10
CA GLN A 119 17.82 0.72 6.32
C GLN A 119 17.57 -0.79 6.25
N VAL A 120 18.22 -1.48 5.31
CA VAL A 120 18.11 -2.95 5.20
C VAL A 120 18.71 -3.63 6.43
N VAL A 121 19.92 -3.23 6.84
CA VAL A 121 20.55 -3.74 8.09
C VAL A 121 19.64 -3.52 9.28
N SER A 122 19.15 -2.30 9.47
CA SER A 122 18.28 -1.96 10.59
C SER A 122 16.99 -2.79 10.60
N ALA A 123 16.39 -3.01 9.42
CA ALA A 123 15.17 -3.82 9.29
C ALA A 123 15.43 -5.30 9.64
N LEU A 124 16.49 -5.89 9.09
CA LEU A 124 16.85 -7.29 9.32
C LEU A 124 17.28 -7.54 10.77
N ALA A 125 18.07 -6.64 11.35
CA ALA A 125 18.52 -6.73 12.74
C ALA A 125 17.36 -6.57 13.74
N HIS A 126 16.48 -5.59 13.52
CA HIS A 126 15.30 -5.37 14.38
C HIS A 126 14.38 -6.59 14.44
N LEU A 127 14.22 -7.29 13.32
CA LEU A 127 13.38 -8.48 13.22
C LEU A 127 14.16 -9.77 13.58
N GLU A 128 15.45 -9.70 13.83
CA GLU A 128 16.31 -10.88 13.94
C GLU A 128 16.07 -11.84 12.77
N ALA A 129 16.06 -11.28 11.53
CA ALA A 129 15.75 -12.04 10.34
C ALA A 129 16.84 -13.09 10.09
N SER A 130 16.41 -14.34 9.85
CA SER A 130 17.32 -15.46 9.67
C SER A 130 17.69 -15.71 8.21
N HIS A 131 16.87 -15.20 7.27
CA HIS A 131 17.03 -15.41 5.85
C HIS A 131 16.70 -14.14 5.06
N LEU A 132 17.35 -13.98 3.90
CA LEU A 132 17.08 -12.88 2.96
C LEU A 132 16.98 -13.44 1.53
N ILE A 133 15.87 -13.17 0.86
CA ILE A 133 15.70 -13.38 -0.57
C ILE A 133 15.86 -12.00 -1.24
N ILE A 134 16.85 -11.84 -2.14
CA ILE A 134 17.18 -10.55 -2.73
C ILE A 134 17.51 -10.69 -4.22
N SER A 135 17.04 -9.74 -5.03
CA SER A 135 17.47 -9.62 -6.43
C SER A 135 18.90 -9.11 -6.55
N THR A 136 19.59 -9.49 -7.62
CA THR A 136 20.94 -8.99 -7.91
C THR A 136 20.95 -7.51 -8.26
N GLU A 137 19.84 -7.00 -8.81
CA GLU A 137 19.61 -5.58 -9.10
C GLU A 137 18.28 -5.09 -8.49
N SER A 138 18.26 -3.84 -8.04
CA SER A 138 17.04 -3.13 -7.69
C SER A 138 16.60 -2.25 -8.85
N ASN A 139 15.42 -2.54 -9.39
CA ASN A 139 14.75 -1.70 -10.39
C ASN A 139 13.84 -0.70 -9.67
N LEU A 140 14.06 0.59 -9.90
CA LEU A 140 13.30 1.68 -9.28
C LEU A 140 12.62 2.51 -10.38
N PRO A 141 11.45 3.12 -10.08
CA PRO A 141 10.77 3.97 -11.05
C PRO A 141 11.67 5.08 -11.60
N ARG A 142 11.72 5.24 -12.93
CA ARG A 142 12.47 6.31 -13.63
C ARG A 142 13.98 6.37 -13.32
N LYS A 143 14.58 5.24 -12.91
CA LYS A 143 16.02 5.13 -12.63
C LYS A 143 16.60 3.92 -13.33
N ASP A 144 17.90 3.99 -13.64
CA ASP A 144 18.63 2.83 -14.11
C ASP A 144 18.71 1.74 -13.03
N PRO A 145 18.79 0.46 -13.42
CA PRO A 145 19.00 -0.64 -12.52
C PRO A 145 20.22 -0.42 -11.62
N ARG A 146 20.07 -0.65 -10.33
CA ARG A 146 21.14 -0.51 -9.35
C ARG A 146 21.55 -1.88 -8.82
N SER A 147 22.83 -2.24 -8.95
CA SER A 147 23.36 -3.48 -8.37
C SER A 147 23.21 -3.49 -6.85
N ASN A 148 22.79 -4.64 -6.31
CA ASN A 148 22.68 -4.88 -4.86
C ASN A 148 23.98 -5.47 -4.27
N ILE A 149 25.04 -5.67 -5.06
CA ILE A 149 26.33 -6.16 -4.56
C ILE A 149 26.93 -5.26 -3.46
N PRO A 150 26.93 -3.92 -3.58
CA PRO A 150 27.43 -3.07 -2.50
C PRO A 150 26.66 -3.22 -1.19
N LEU A 151 25.35 -3.47 -1.26
CA LEU A 151 24.53 -3.77 -0.09
C LEU A 151 24.91 -5.11 0.53
N LEU A 152 25.11 -6.15 -0.29
CA LEU A 152 25.53 -7.47 0.18
C LEU A 152 26.93 -7.42 0.82
N GLN A 153 27.87 -6.66 0.24
CA GLN A 153 29.21 -6.44 0.81
C GLN A 153 29.18 -5.65 2.12
N HIS A 154 28.18 -4.75 2.28
CA HIS A 154 27.98 -4.06 3.54
C HIS A 154 27.42 -5.00 4.63
N LEU A 155 26.51 -5.91 4.26
CA LEU A 155 25.97 -6.93 5.19
C LEU A 155 27.02 -7.99 5.56
N ILE A 156 27.85 -8.41 4.60
CA ILE A 156 28.81 -9.50 4.72
C ILE A 156 30.12 -9.04 4.06
N PRO A 157 31.13 -8.68 4.86
CA PRO A 157 32.38 -8.14 4.33
C PRO A 157 33.11 -9.05 3.34
N ASP A 158 32.99 -10.39 3.51
CA ASP A 158 33.62 -11.37 2.64
C ASP A 158 32.61 -12.37 2.09
N LEU A 159 32.11 -12.07 0.87
CA LEU A 159 31.15 -12.90 0.14
C LEU A 159 31.76 -14.19 -0.45
N SER A 160 33.09 -14.33 -0.46
CA SER A 160 33.78 -15.53 -0.99
C SER A 160 33.74 -16.72 -0.03
N LYS A 161 33.47 -16.49 1.25
CA LYS A 161 33.28 -17.56 2.24
C LYS A 161 32.03 -18.38 1.94
N THR A 162 32.02 -19.62 2.37
CA THR A 162 30.85 -20.51 2.22
C THR A 162 29.78 -20.31 3.31
N ARG A 163 30.14 -19.64 4.41
CA ARG A 163 29.25 -19.36 5.52
C ARG A 163 29.05 -17.87 5.69
N ILE A 164 27.83 -17.47 5.96
CA ILE A 164 27.48 -16.10 6.31
C ILE A 164 28.00 -15.79 7.71
N ASP A 165 28.74 -14.68 7.80
CA ASP A 165 29.26 -14.13 9.05
C ASP A 165 29.00 -12.62 9.01
N SER A 166 27.89 -12.18 9.61
CA SER A 166 27.47 -10.79 9.62
C SER A 166 27.45 -10.25 11.06
N GLU A 167 28.37 -9.34 11.37
CA GLU A 167 28.36 -8.63 12.64
C GLU A 167 27.14 -7.70 12.78
N LEU A 168 26.65 -7.16 11.66
CA LEU A 168 25.52 -6.23 11.63
C LEU A 168 24.17 -6.92 11.82
N VAL A 169 24.04 -8.18 11.34
CA VAL A 169 22.84 -9.00 11.46
C VAL A 169 23.24 -10.42 11.86
N PRO A 170 23.59 -10.67 13.14
CA PRO A 170 24.10 -11.97 13.60
C PRO A 170 23.11 -13.13 13.45
N SER A 171 21.81 -12.82 13.31
CA SER A 171 20.75 -13.81 13.08
C SER A 171 20.73 -14.36 11.65
N LEU A 172 21.36 -13.67 10.68
CA LEU A 172 21.29 -14.00 9.26
C LEU A 172 22.10 -15.26 8.93
N LYS A 173 21.43 -16.29 8.46
CA LYS A 173 22.01 -17.61 8.15
C LYS A 173 22.19 -17.86 6.66
N ASN A 174 21.24 -17.39 5.83
CA ASN A 174 21.21 -17.62 4.38
C ASN A 174 20.79 -16.37 3.62
N ILE A 175 21.42 -16.17 2.46
CA ILE A 175 20.99 -15.20 1.45
C ILE A 175 20.72 -15.94 0.15
N ILE A 176 19.47 -15.85 -0.32
CA ILE A 176 19.01 -16.43 -1.57
C ILE A 176 19.01 -15.32 -2.64
N SER A 177 19.86 -15.49 -3.64
CA SER A 177 20.01 -14.51 -4.74
C SER A 177 19.11 -14.84 -5.92
N VAL A 178 18.34 -13.85 -6.36
CA VAL A 178 17.52 -13.90 -7.58
C VAL A 178 18.23 -13.10 -8.68
N ASP A 179 18.71 -13.74 -9.72
CA ASP A 179 19.29 -13.03 -10.86
C ASP A 179 18.20 -12.48 -11.77
N ASN A 180 17.94 -11.18 -11.63
CA ASN A 180 17.08 -10.38 -12.50
C ASN A 180 17.87 -9.46 -13.43
N SER A 181 19.21 -9.57 -13.43
CA SER A 181 20.12 -8.73 -14.21
C SER A 181 20.34 -9.21 -15.64
N SER A 182 19.84 -10.40 -16.01
CA SER A 182 20.17 -11.07 -17.28
C SER A 182 21.69 -11.21 -17.49
N GLY A 183 22.41 -11.52 -16.41
CA GLY A 183 23.86 -11.75 -16.43
C GLY A 183 24.74 -10.48 -16.36
N ARG A 184 24.15 -9.28 -16.20
CA ARG A 184 24.94 -8.04 -15.99
C ARG A 184 25.68 -8.05 -14.65
N VAL A 185 25.11 -8.69 -13.64
CA VAL A 185 25.71 -8.82 -12.31
C VAL A 185 26.26 -10.23 -12.14
N ASN A 186 27.57 -10.36 -12.03
CA ASN A 186 28.22 -11.64 -11.78
C ASN A 186 28.28 -11.92 -10.26
N THR A 187 27.76 -13.06 -9.85
CA THR A 187 27.78 -13.56 -8.45
C THR A 187 28.51 -14.90 -8.32
N SER A 188 29.24 -15.36 -9.35
CA SER A 188 29.88 -16.68 -9.37
C SER A 188 30.90 -16.89 -8.25
N ASP A 189 31.55 -15.81 -7.79
CA ASP A 189 32.58 -15.84 -6.75
C ASP A 189 32.03 -15.66 -5.33
N PHE A 190 30.69 -15.53 -5.19
CA PHE A 190 30.02 -15.31 -3.91
C PHE A 190 29.49 -16.63 -3.34
N ASN A 191 30.37 -17.39 -2.71
CA ASN A 191 30.08 -18.74 -2.22
C ASN A 191 29.08 -18.79 -1.05
N CYS A 192 28.84 -17.65 -0.37
CA CYS A 192 27.82 -17.57 0.70
C CYS A 192 26.41 -17.36 0.16
N LEU A 193 26.24 -17.07 -1.14
CA LEU A 193 24.92 -16.90 -1.73
C LEU A 193 24.37 -18.22 -2.25
N THR A 194 23.13 -18.50 -1.94
CA THR A 194 22.37 -19.60 -2.54
C THR A 194 21.58 -19.08 -3.74
N ALA A 195 21.82 -19.61 -4.93
CA ALA A 195 21.06 -19.20 -6.10
C ALA A 195 19.59 -19.67 -5.99
N TYR A 196 18.62 -18.78 -6.21
CA TYR A 196 17.20 -19.10 -6.18
C TYR A 196 16.84 -20.30 -7.07
N LYS A 197 17.45 -20.36 -8.27
CA LYS A 197 17.23 -21.46 -9.21
C LYS A 197 17.68 -22.81 -8.67
N SER A 198 18.68 -22.89 -7.82
CA SER A 198 19.12 -24.15 -7.20
C SER A 198 18.11 -24.70 -6.20
N LEU A 199 17.31 -23.82 -5.56
CA LEU A 199 16.25 -24.21 -4.63
C LEU A 199 14.96 -24.63 -5.35
N THR A 200 14.80 -24.27 -6.60
CA THR A 200 13.61 -24.55 -7.41
C THR A 200 13.87 -25.52 -8.56
N SER A 201 15.13 -25.94 -8.79
CA SER A 201 15.50 -26.89 -9.83
C SER A 201 15.03 -28.29 -9.41
N ASP A 202 13.97 -28.76 -10.07
CA ASP A 202 13.46 -30.10 -9.95
C ASP A 202 14.43 -31.12 -10.57
N ALA A 203 15.30 -31.70 -9.76
CA ALA A 203 15.91 -32.99 -10.12
C ALA A 203 14.84 -34.10 -10.10
N THR A 204 13.73 -33.88 -9.43
CA THR A 204 12.51 -34.69 -9.47
C THR A 204 11.30 -33.80 -9.32
N PRO A 205 10.32 -33.80 -10.25
CA PRO A 205 9.08 -33.09 -10.06
C PRO A 205 8.24 -33.84 -8.99
N ASP A 206 8.64 -33.72 -7.74
CA ASP A 206 7.81 -34.19 -6.64
C ASP A 206 6.62 -33.24 -6.52
N LYS A 207 5.53 -33.63 -7.20
CA LYS A 207 4.23 -32.96 -7.13
C LYS A 207 3.52 -33.21 -5.81
N SER A 208 4.19 -33.89 -4.84
CA SER A 208 3.57 -34.14 -3.55
C SER A 208 3.28 -32.84 -2.81
N ALA A 209 2.12 -32.80 -2.18
CA ALA A 209 1.77 -31.71 -1.27
C ALA A 209 2.81 -31.62 -0.14
N LEU A 210 3.05 -30.40 0.34
CA LEU A 210 3.88 -30.23 1.54
C LEU A 210 3.23 -30.94 2.73
N PRO A 211 4.04 -31.51 3.64
CA PRO A 211 3.50 -32.15 4.84
C PRO A 211 2.66 -31.15 5.65
N PRO A 212 1.55 -31.61 6.26
CA PRO A 212 0.71 -30.77 7.09
C PRO A 212 1.52 -30.13 8.22
N ARG A 213 1.26 -28.86 8.49
CA ARG A 213 1.89 -28.09 9.58
C ARG A 213 0.85 -27.68 10.60
N ASN A 214 1.26 -27.63 11.85
CA ASN A 214 0.39 -27.15 12.94
C ASN A 214 0.42 -25.62 12.98
N LEU A 215 -0.33 -24.98 12.05
CA LEU A 215 -0.45 -23.52 11.94
C LEU A 215 -1.83 -23.08 12.43
N SER A 216 -1.89 -21.86 12.96
CA SER A 216 -3.12 -21.19 13.36
C SER A 216 -3.47 -20.06 12.40
N PRO A 217 -4.76 -19.83 12.09
CA PRO A 217 -5.18 -18.64 11.34
C PRO A 217 -4.75 -17.31 11.98
N THR A 218 -4.45 -17.32 13.27
CA THR A 218 -4.00 -16.15 14.02
C THR A 218 -2.47 -16.02 14.11
N ASP A 219 -1.70 -16.95 13.53
CA ASP A 219 -0.25 -16.83 13.49
C ASP A 219 0.16 -15.65 12.62
N ILE A 220 1.25 -14.98 13.02
CA ILE A 220 1.86 -13.92 12.23
C ILE A 220 2.50 -14.59 11.00
N VAL A 221 2.13 -14.11 9.82
CA VAL A 221 2.63 -14.64 8.55
C VAL A 221 3.28 -13.55 7.68
N ASN A 222 3.06 -12.30 8.03
CA ASN A 222 3.64 -11.17 7.34
C ASN A 222 3.96 -10.06 8.34
N ILE A 223 5.13 -9.44 8.19
CA ILE A 223 5.51 -8.23 8.92
C ILE A 223 5.82 -7.16 7.89
N GLN A 224 5.05 -6.08 7.89
CA GLN A 224 5.24 -4.97 6.97
C GLN A 224 5.73 -3.72 7.69
N PHE A 225 6.76 -3.11 7.14
CA PHE A 225 7.25 -1.83 7.62
C PHE A 225 6.33 -0.70 7.18
N THR A 226 5.86 0.11 8.13
CA THR A 226 5.03 1.27 7.85
C THR A 226 5.91 2.52 7.70
N SER A 227 5.48 3.45 6.86
CA SER A 227 6.12 4.75 6.71
C SER A 227 5.81 5.65 7.91
N GLY A 228 6.46 5.40 9.04
CA GLY A 228 6.36 6.28 10.22
C GLY A 228 7.06 7.63 10.00
N THR A 229 6.65 8.64 10.76
CA THR A 229 7.31 9.97 10.82
C THR A 229 8.61 9.92 11.63
N THR A 230 8.97 8.77 12.20
CA THR A 230 10.18 8.53 13.01
C THR A 230 11.30 7.90 12.16
N ALA A 231 12.54 8.01 12.61
CA ALA A 231 13.74 7.52 11.91
C ALA A 231 13.70 6.02 11.56
N MET A 232 12.97 5.19 12.35
CA MET A 232 12.76 3.77 12.08
C MET A 232 11.29 3.49 11.76
N PRO A 233 10.99 2.85 10.60
CA PRO A 233 9.65 2.39 10.30
C PRO A 233 9.16 1.37 11.33
N LYS A 234 7.88 1.41 11.69
CA LYS A 234 7.27 0.43 12.58
C LYS A 234 6.98 -0.86 11.83
N ALA A 235 7.14 -2.01 12.48
CA ALA A 235 6.98 -3.34 11.90
C ALA A 235 5.63 -3.96 12.31
N ALA A 236 4.58 -3.77 11.50
CA ALA A 236 3.24 -4.25 11.79
C ALA A 236 3.10 -5.76 11.51
N CYS A 237 2.67 -6.52 12.51
CA CYS A 237 2.52 -7.98 12.47
C CYS A 237 1.12 -8.41 12.03
N LEU A 238 1.00 -9.00 10.84
CA LEU A 238 -0.26 -9.40 10.22
C LEU A 238 -0.43 -10.92 10.23
N SER A 239 -1.65 -11.39 10.46
CA SER A 239 -1.98 -12.82 10.54
C SER A 239 -2.53 -13.36 9.22
N HIS A 240 -2.53 -14.70 9.06
CA HIS A 240 -3.25 -15.38 7.98
C HIS A 240 -4.69 -14.91 7.89
N ARG A 241 -5.38 -14.86 9.03
CA ARG A 241 -6.80 -14.48 9.13
C ARG A 241 -7.06 -13.05 8.66
N SER A 242 -6.23 -12.11 9.08
CA SER A 242 -6.43 -10.70 8.74
C SER A 242 -6.23 -10.46 7.24
N ILE A 243 -5.13 -10.98 6.66
CA ILE A 243 -4.81 -10.83 5.24
C ILE A 243 -5.82 -11.54 4.35
N LEU A 244 -6.16 -12.82 4.67
CA LEU A 244 -7.05 -13.62 3.84
C LEU A 244 -8.46 -13.03 3.76
N ASN A 245 -9.04 -12.65 4.91
CA ASN A 245 -10.38 -12.06 4.93
C ASN A 245 -10.39 -10.69 4.25
N ASN A 246 -9.35 -9.88 4.46
CA ASN A 246 -9.26 -8.57 3.82
C ASN A 246 -9.19 -8.70 2.30
N GLY A 247 -8.29 -9.54 1.78
CA GLY A 247 -8.20 -9.82 0.34
C GLY A 247 -9.51 -10.34 -0.26
N SER A 248 -10.16 -11.30 0.42
CA SER A 248 -11.46 -11.83 -0.04
C SER A 248 -12.53 -10.75 -0.12
N GLN A 249 -12.67 -9.91 0.92
CA GLN A 249 -13.70 -8.88 0.95
C GLN A 249 -13.42 -7.71 0.00
N ILE A 250 -12.16 -7.42 -0.29
CA ILE A 250 -11.77 -6.46 -1.34
C ILE A 250 -12.23 -6.97 -2.70
N GLY A 251 -11.94 -8.24 -3.03
CA GLY A 251 -12.38 -8.85 -4.27
C GLY A 251 -13.90 -8.90 -4.40
N ASP A 252 -14.63 -9.19 -3.31
CA ASP A 252 -16.11 -9.11 -3.26
C ASP A 252 -16.59 -7.68 -3.59
N ARG A 253 -15.98 -6.63 -3.00
CA ARG A 253 -16.33 -5.22 -3.27
C ARG A 253 -16.11 -4.82 -4.73
N MET A 254 -15.09 -5.37 -5.36
CA MET A 254 -14.78 -5.17 -6.77
C MET A 254 -15.55 -6.09 -7.70
N ARG A 255 -16.30 -7.04 -7.16
CA ARG A 255 -17.00 -8.10 -7.92
C ARG A 255 -16.03 -8.85 -8.84
N LEU A 256 -14.86 -9.22 -8.30
CA LEU A 256 -13.90 -10.03 -9.04
C LEU A 256 -14.46 -11.42 -9.30
N THR A 257 -14.16 -11.93 -10.48
CA THR A 257 -14.52 -13.27 -10.96
C THR A 257 -13.28 -13.95 -11.53
N PRO A 258 -13.32 -15.26 -11.77
CA PRO A 258 -12.20 -15.95 -12.41
C PRO A 258 -11.88 -15.49 -13.84
N GLU A 259 -12.76 -14.72 -14.48
CA GLU A 259 -12.56 -14.14 -15.80
C GLU A 259 -11.77 -12.83 -15.77
N ASP A 260 -11.61 -12.22 -14.58
CA ASP A 260 -10.93 -10.95 -14.45
C ASP A 260 -9.41 -11.07 -14.54
N VAL A 261 -8.80 -10.06 -15.15
CA VAL A 261 -7.34 -9.85 -15.20
C VAL A 261 -7.06 -8.48 -14.63
N VAL A 262 -6.36 -8.45 -13.49
CA VAL A 262 -6.03 -7.21 -12.77
C VAL A 262 -4.61 -6.76 -13.11
N CYS A 263 -4.47 -5.64 -13.80
CA CYS A 263 -3.18 -4.96 -13.94
C CYS A 263 -2.82 -4.26 -12.62
N CYS A 264 -1.74 -4.70 -11.99
CA CYS A 264 -1.32 -4.24 -10.67
C CYS A 264 0.11 -3.65 -10.67
N PRO A 265 0.30 -2.39 -11.08
CA PRO A 265 1.57 -1.69 -10.96
C PRO A 265 2.02 -1.43 -9.50
N PRO A 266 1.10 -1.26 -8.50
CA PRO A 266 1.51 -1.11 -7.12
C PRO A 266 2.39 -2.27 -6.63
N PRO A 267 3.41 -1.97 -5.78
CA PRO A 267 4.44 -2.94 -5.42
C PRO A 267 3.95 -4.03 -4.46
N LEU A 268 4.42 -5.26 -4.66
CA LEU A 268 4.16 -6.41 -3.78
C LEU A 268 4.79 -6.27 -2.39
N PHE A 269 5.83 -5.46 -2.23
CA PHE A 269 6.41 -5.17 -0.91
C PHE A 269 5.53 -4.25 -0.05
N HIS A 270 4.45 -3.73 -0.60
CA HIS A 270 3.45 -2.92 0.10
C HIS A 270 2.09 -3.61 0.07
N CYS A 271 1.29 -3.39 1.12
CA CYS A 271 -0.04 -4.00 1.25
C CYS A 271 -0.98 -3.70 0.07
N PHE A 272 -0.78 -2.61 -0.67
CA PHE A 272 -1.55 -2.34 -1.87
C PHE A 272 -1.32 -3.44 -2.93
N GLY A 273 -0.09 -3.75 -3.27
CA GLY A 273 0.21 -4.83 -4.23
C GLY A 273 -0.07 -6.22 -3.66
N SER A 274 0.34 -6.48 -2.41
CA SER A 274 0.27 -7.84 -1.84
C SER A 274 -1.13 -8.25 -1.38
N VAL A 275 -1.93 -7.36 -0.79
CA VAL A 275 -3.26 -7.71 -0.28
C VAL A 275 -4.36 -7.25 -1.23
N LEU A 276 -4.40 -5.95 -1.59
CA LEU A 276 -5.45 -5.46 -2.49
C LEU A 276 -5.31 -6.06 -3.90
N GLY A 277 -4.07 -6.26 -4.36
CA GLY A 277 -3.78 -6.91 -5.63
C GLY A 277 -3.75 -8.43 -5.51
N TYR A 278 -2.64 -8.97 -5.04
CA TYR A 278 -2.33 -10.38 -5.16
C TYR A 278 -3.25 -11.30 -4.34
N MET A 279 -3.58 -10.92 -3.09
CA MET A 279 -4.50 -11.73 -2.29
C MET A 279 -5.94 -11.64 -2.79
N ALA A 280 -6.42 -10.45 -3.15
CA ALA A 280 -7.80 -10.28 -3.64
C ALA A 280 -8.04 -11.06 -4.94
N THR A 281 -7.10 -11.03 -5.90
CA THR A 281 -7.22 -11.82 -7.14
C THR A 281 -7.18 -13.32 -6.86
N ALA A 282 -6.23 -13.76 -6.02
CA ALA A 282 -6.08 -15.16 -5.71
C ALA A 282 -7.30 -15.77 -4.99
N THR A 283 -7.98 -15.01 -4.13
CA THR A 283 -9.18 -15.49 -3.44
C THR A 283 -10.39 -15.69 -4.36
N HIS A 284 -10.37 -15.08 -5.55
CA HIS A 284 -11.46 -15.13 -6.54
C HIS A 284 -11.14 -15.95 -7.79
N GLY A 285 -9.94 -16.56 -7.85
CA GLY A 285 -9.51 -17.28 -9.05
C GLY A 285 -9.22 -16.39 -10.25
N ALA A 286 -9.07 -15.06 -10.03
CA ALA A 286 -8.73 -14.07 -11.04
C ALA A 286 -7.22 -14.03 -11.31
N ALA A 287 -6.81 -13.50 -12.46
CA ALA A 287 -5.41 -13.32 -12.78
C ALA A 287 -4.89 -11.95 -12.31
N ILE A 288 -3.63 -11.89 -11.88
CA ILE A 288 -2.91 -10.64 -11.66
C ILE A 288 -1.80 -10.48 -12.71
N ALA A 289 -1.68 -9.29 -13.28
CA ALA A 289 -0.64 -8.94 -14.23
C ALA A 289 0.28 -7.87 -13.64
N PHE A 290 1.58 -8.18 -13.57
CA PHE A 290 2.63 -7.25 -13.19
C PHE A 290 3.32 -6.73 -14.45
N PRO A 291 3.19 -5.43 -14.79
CA PRO A 291 3.81 -4.84 -15.97
C PRO A 291 5.35 -4.92 -15.94
N THR A 292 5.91 -4.50 -14.82
CA THR A 292 7.35 -4.40 -14.55
C THR A 292 7.62 -4.59 -13.06
N GLU A 293 8.90 -4.79 -12.68
CA GLU A 293 9.31 -4.90 -11.28
C GLU A 293 9.01 -3.64 -10.46
N ALA A 294 9.10 -2.46 -11.09
CA ALA A 294 8.73 -1.18 -10.49
C ALA A 294 7.78 -0.43 -11.43
N PHE A 295 7.03 0.54 -10.92
CA PHE A 295 6.05 1.27 -11.73
C PHE A 295 6.66 1.90 -12.99
N ASN A 296 6.00 1.63 -14.11
CA ASN A 296 6.26 2.23 -15.41
C ASN A 296 4.92 2.42 -16.13
N ALA A 297 4.49 3.66 -16.31
CA ALA A 297 3.18 4.00 -16.87
C ALA A 297 2.98 3.43 -18.29
N LYS A 298 4.01 3.50 -19.14
CA LYS A 298 3.95 2.95 -20.51
C LYS A 298 3.76 1.43 -20.51
N ALA A 299 4.49 0.72 -19.64
CA ALA A 299 4.36 -0.72 -19.50
C ALA A 299 2.99 -1.11 -18.91
N ALA A 300 2.46 -0.33 -17.97
CA ALA A 300 1.14 -0.54 -17.40
C ALA A 300 0.04 -0.47 -18.46
N LEU A 301 0.00 0.61 -19.23
CA LEU A 301 -0.97 0.79 -20.32
C LEU A 301 -0.86 -0.31 -21.38
N ARG A 302 0.35 -0.66 -21.81
CA ARG A 302 0.57 -1.78 -22.73
C ARG A 302 0.10 -3.12 -22.17
N THR A 303 0.36 -3.37 -20.90
CA THR A 303 -0.13 -4.59 -20.24
C THR A 303 -1.65 -4.64 -20.25
N VAL A 304 -2.32 -3.51 -19.97
CA VAL A 304 -3.79 -3.43 -20.04
C VAL A 304 -4.29 -3.79 -21.44
N GLN A 305 -3.68 -3.24 -22.49
CA GLN A 305 -4.07 -3.49 -23.88
C GLN A 305 -3.82 -4.95 -24.30
N GLU A 306 -2.61 -5.45 -24.05
CA GLU A 306 -2.16 -6.77 -24.53
C GLU A 306 -2.83 -7.92 -23.77
N GLU A 307 -3.01 -7.79 -22.45
CA GLU A 307 -3.64 -8.81 -21.61
C GLU A 307 -5.17 -8.63 -21.49
N LYS A 308 -5.72 -7.62 -22.15
CA LYS A 308 -7.16 -7.27 -22.09
C LYS A 308 -7.62 -7.18 -20.63
N CYS A 309 -6.84 -6.44 -19.81
CA CYS A 309 -7.13 -6.35 -18.39
C CYS A 309 -8.52 -5.76 -18.14
N THR A 310 -9.22 -6.30 -17.15
CA THR A 310 -10.56 -5.85 -16.72
C THR A 310 -10.50 -4.86 -15.56
N ALA A 311 -9.35 -4.81 -14.87
CA ALA A 311 -9.11 -3.89 -13.78
C ALA A 311 -7.71 -3.28 -13.86
N LEU A 312 -7.57 -2.02 -13.42
CA LEU A 312 -6.30 -1.31 -13.29
C LEU A 312 -6.20 -0.67 -11.90
N TYR A 313 -5.10 -0.93 -11.21
CA TYR A 313 -4.82 -0.40 -9.88
C TYR A 313 -3.78 0.70 -9.93
N GLY A 314 -3.95 1.72 -9.11
CA GLY A 314 -2.97 2.78 -9.02
C GLY A 314 -3.20 3.74 -7.86
N VAL A 315 -2.17 4.51 -7.55
CA VAL A 315 -2.31 5.74 -6.77
C VAL A 315 -2.57 6.91 -7.74
N PRO A 316 -3.13 8.05 -7.30
CA PRO A 316 -3.48 9.14 -8.21
C PRO A 316 -2.36 9.59 -9.14
N THR A 317 -1.12 9.63 -8.65
CA THR A 317 0.05 10.02 -9.47
C THR A 317 0.38 9.03 -10.58
N MET A 318 0.12 7.73 -10.39
CA MET A 318 0.27 6.70 -11.43
C MET A 318 -0.75 6.95 -12.55
N PHE A 319 -2.01 7.14 -12.20
CA PHE A 319 -3.08 7.44 -13.17
C PHE A 319 -2.84 8.74 -13.94
N ILE A 320 -2.32 9.78 -13.28
CA ILE A 320 -1.99 11.05 -13.95
C ILE A 320 -0.90 10.82 -15.00
N GLU A 321 0.14 10.06 -14.69
CA GLU A 321 1.22 9.74 -15.63
C GLU A 321 0.73 8.88 -16.79
N GLU A 322 -0.12 7.90 -16.53
CA GLU A 322 -0.74 7.05 -17.54
C GLU A 322 -1.60 7.89 -18.51
N LEU A 323 -2.44 8.78 -17.99
CA LEU A 323 -3.26 9.68 -18.80
C LEU A 323 -2.42 10.68 -19.62
N SER A 324 -1.29 11.16 -19.09
CA SER A 324 -0.38 12.05 -19.83
C SER A 324 0.18 11.37 -21.08
N LEU A 325 0.59 10.08 -20.97
CA LEU A 325 1.08 9.33 -22.12
C LEU A 325 0.03 9.12 -23.21
N LEU A 326 -1.25 9.06 -22.86
CA LEU A 326 -2.36 8.99 -23.81
C LEU A 326 -2.62 10.35 -24.45
N ASP A 327 -2.59 11.44 -23.68
CA ASP A 327 -2.75 12.81 -24.18
C ASP A 327 -1.64 13.20 -25.17
N GLU A 328 -0.41 12.78 -24.88
CA GLU A 328 0.78 13.01 -25.71
C GLU A 328 0.84 12.09 -26.94
N GLY A 329 -0.06 11.10 -27.05
CA GLY A 329 -0.06 10.13 -28.14
C GLY A 329 1.11 9.13 -28.10
N VAL A 330 1.81 9.01 -26.97
CA VAL A 330 2.92 8.04 -26.78
C VAL A 330 2.38 6.60 -26.76
N ILE A 331 1.18 6.43 -26.26
CA ILE A 331 0.40 5.19 -26.30
C ILE A 331 -0.91 5.49 -27.04
N PRO A 332 -1.34 4.66 -28.02
CA PRO A 332 -2.65 4.81 -28.66
C PRO A 332 -3.78 4.68 -27.64
N ASN A 333 -4.78 5.57 -27.74
CA ASN A 333 -5.97 5.51 -26.88
C ASN A 333 -6.98 4.48 -27.43
N GLU A 334 -6.58 3.21 -27.40
CA GLU A 334 -7.38 2.06 -27.85
C GLU A 334 -7.08 0.84 -26.96
N GLY A 335 -7.91 -0.20 -27.00
CA GLY A 335 -7.68 -1.44 -26.26
C GLY A 335 -8.12 -1.41 -24.79
N PHE A 336 -8.74 -0.30 -24.32
CA PHE A 336 -9.21 -0.13 -22.95
C PHE A 336 -10.67 -0.54 -22.72
N GLN A 337 -11.36 -1.03 -23.73
CA GLN A 337 -12.79 -1.42 -23.66
C GLN A 337 -13.07 -2.59 -22.72
N TYR A 338 -12.05 -3.36 -22.34
CA TYR A 338 -12.17 -4.45 -21.37
C TYR A 338 -12.08 -3.98 -19.91
N LEU A 339 -11.48 -2.82 -19.67
CA LEU A 339 -11.46 -2.23 -18.34
C LEU A 339 -12.88 -1.89 -17.91
N ARG A 340 -13.19 -2.20 -16.66
CA ARG A 340 -14.44 -1.79 -16.00
C ARG A 340 -14.18 -1.23 -14.60
N THR A 341 -13.26 -1.84 -13.84
CA THR A 341 -13.02 -1.55 -12.44
C THR A 341 -11.54 -1.33 -12.13
N GLY A 342 -11.26 -1.08 -10.89
CA GLY A 342 -9.92 -0.89 -10.36
C GLY A 342 -9.98 -0.40 -8.93
N ILE A 343 -8.81 -0.20 -8.34
CA ILE A 343 -8.68 0.45 -7.04
C ILE A 343 -7.81 1.68 -7.17
N ALA A 344 -8.33 2.79 -6.69
CA ALA A 344 -7.54 3.97 -6.47
C ALA A 344 -7.42 4.21 -4.96
N ALA A 345 -6.19 4.26 -4.44
CA ALA A 345 -5.90 4.35 -3.02
C ALA A 345 -4.60 5.11 -2.71
N GLY A 346 -4.30 5.28 -1.42
CA GLY A 346 -3.07 5.92 -0.95
C GLY A 346 -3.21 7.42 -0.67
N SER A 347 -4.06 8.12 -1.41
CA SER A 347 -4.45 9.52 -1.17
C SER A 347 -5.81 9.80 -1.80
N SER A 348 -6.37 10.97 -1.51
CA SER A 348 -7.63 11.43 -2.12
C SER A 348 -7.50 11.53 -3.63
N ILE A 349 -8.59 11.20 -4.35
CA ILE A 349 -8.65 11.30 -5.81
C ILE A 349 -9.46 12.54 -6.17
N PRO A 350 -8.86 13.48 -6.93
CA PRO A 350 -9.58 14.63 -7.44
C PRO A 350 -10.75 14.21 -8.33
N ALA A 351 -11.89 14.91 -8.21
CA ALA A 351 -13.09 14.62 -8.99
C ALA A 351 -12.84 14.61 -10.50
N GLU A 352 -12.02 15.54 -10.99
CA GLU A 352 -11.68 15.63 -12.41
C GLU A 352 -10.83 14.45 -12.89
N LEU A 353 -9.91 13.95 -12.05
CA LEU A 353 -9.16 12.73 -12.36
C LEU A 353 -10.10 11.53 -12.46
N MET A 354 -11.04 11.39 -11.52
CA MET A 354 -12.05 10.32 -11.55
C MET A 354 -12.86 10.34 -12.85
N LYS A 355 -13.36 11.52 -13.26
CA LYS A 355 -14.11 11.69 -14.51
C LYS A 355 -13.27 11.33 -15.74
N ARG A 356 -11.99 11.71 -15.75
CA ARG A 356 -11.08 11.36 -16.84
C ARG A 356 -10.83 9.86 -16.93
N LEU A 357 -10.61 9.18 -15.79
CA LEU A 357 -10.44 7.73 -15.74
C LEU A 357 -11.66 6.98 -16.28
N HIS A 358 -12.87 7.45 -15.94
CA HIS A 358 -14.10 6.90 -16.50
C HIS A 358 -14.16 7.07 -18.02
N LYS A 359 -13.87 8.29 -18.51
CA LYS A 359 -14.04 8.63 -19.93
C LYS A 359 -12.96 8.01 -20.83
N VAL A 360 -11.70 8.04 -20.39
CA VAL A 360 -10.54 7.66 -21.21
C VAL A 360 -10.19 6.19 -21.06
N LEU A 361 -10.20 5.67 -19.83
CA LEU A 361 -9.81 4.29 -19.52
C LEU A 361 -11.01 3.37 -19.23
N ASN A 362 -12.24 3.82 -19.45
CA ASN A 362 -13.46 3.03 -19.19
C ASN A 362 -13.57 2.48 -17.74
N LEU A 363 -12.89 3.09 -16.75
CA LEU A 363 -12.92 2.67 -15.36
C LEU A 363 -14.20 3.13 -14.65
N THR A 364 -15.35 2.75 -15.18
CA THR A 364 -16.68 3.22 -14.73
C THR A 364 -17.07 2.68 -13.35
N GLU A 365 -16.49 1.56 -12.96
CA GLU A 365 -16.69 0.87 -11.68
C GLU A 365 -15.47 1.02 -10.74
N LEU A 366 -14.64 2.07 -10.93
CA LEU A 366 -13.46 2.31 -10.09
C LEU A 366 -13.86 2.47 -8.62
N THR A 367 -13.19 1.75 -7.73
CA THR A 367 -13.45 1.78 -6.29
C THR A 367 -12.37 2.56 -5.53
N ILE A 368 -12.79 3.15 -4.42
CA ILE A 368 -11.93 3.88 -3.48
C ILE A 368 -11.89 3.10 -2.18
N CYS A 369 -10.73 3.00 -1.55
CA CYS A 369 -10.60 2.36 -0.26
C CYS A 369 -9.74 3.17 0.71
N TYR A 370 -9.98 2.93 1.99
CA TYR A 370 -9.26 3.52 3.10
C TYR A 370 -8.79 2.44 4.06
N GLY A 371 -7.61 2.68 4.58
CA GLY A 371 -7.01 1.86 5.61
C GLY A 371 -5.51 2.12 5.76
N MET A 372 -4.87 1.31 6.55
CA MET A 372 -3.45 1.41 6.89
C MET A 372 -2.86 0.01 7.05
N THR A 373 -1.55 -0.12 6.99
CA THR A 373 -0.88 -1.42 7.12
C THR A 373 -1.36 -2.19 8.37
N GLU A 374 -1.55 -1.47 9.46
CA GLU A 374 -2.01 -1.96 10.76
C GLU A 374 -3.45 -2.53 10.73
N THR A 375 -4.19 -2.27 9.66
CA THR A 375 -5.56 -2.79 9.43
C THR A 375 -5.66 -3.77 8.25
N SER A 376 -4.56 -4.34 7.76
CA SER A 376 -4.41 -5.51 6.87
C SER A 376 -4.91 -5.42 5.41
N PRO A 377 -4.99 -4.32 4.65
CA PRO A 377 -4.94 -2.95 5.13
C PRO A 377 -6.29 -2.23 5.13
N VAL A 378 -7.37 -2.75 4.47
CA VAL A 378 -8.60 -2.00 4.17
C VAL A 378 -9.62 -2.10 5.30
N SER A 379 -10.05 -0.95 5.79
CA SER A 379 -11.14 -0.82 6.77
C SER A 379 -12.47 -0.46 6.12
N ALA A 380 -12.45 0.45 5.16
CA ALA A 380 -13.63 0.91 4.41
C ALA A 380 -13.34 0.94 2.91
N MET A 381 -14.37 0.70 2.11
CA MET A 381 -14.26 0.67 0.66
C MET A 381 -15.60 0.96 0.00
N THR A 382 -15.60 1.71 -1.09
CA THR A 382 -16.78 1.87 -1.93
C THR A 382 -17.08 0.58 -2.69
N THR A 383 -18.29 0.47 -3.22
CA THR A 383 -18.68 -0.61 -4.12
C THR A 383 -18.62 -0.14 -5.57
N THR A 384 -18.65 -1.07 -6.51
CA THR A 384 -18.65 -0.77 -7.95
C THR A 384 -19.91 -0.03 -8.41
N ASP A 385 -21.01 -0.14 -7.69
CA ASP A 385 -22.32 0.47 -7.95
C ASP A 385 -22.63 1.69 -7.07
N ASP A 386 -21.71 2.08 -6.19
CA ASP A 386 -21.87 3.34 -5.45
C ASP A 386 -21.95 4.54 -6.41
N PRO A 387 -22.83 5.51 -6.14
CA PRO A 387 -22.87 6.76 -6.90
C PRO A 387 -21.51 7.44 -6.97
N ILE A 388 -21.23 8.10 -8.10
CA ILE A 388 -19.93 8.75 -8.31
C ILE A 388 -19.59 9.76 -7.22
N ASP A 389 -20.59 10.53 -6.73
CA ASP A 389 -20.38 11.49 -5.63
C ASP A 389 -19.90 10.79 -4.36
N LYS A 390 -20.41 9.59 -4.03
CA LYS A 390 -19.95 8.80 -2.87
C LYS A 390 -18.52 8.32 -3.07
N ARG A 391 -18.17 7.90 -4.28
CA ARG A 391 -16.80 7.46 -4.61
C ARG A 391 -15.79 8.61 -4.62
N ILE A 392 -16.19 9.84 -4.91
CA ILE A 392 -15.31 11.02 -4.90
C ILE A 392 -15.16 11.58 -3.48
N ASN A 393 -16.27 11.67 -2.72
CA ASN A 393 -16.31 12.43 -1.46
C ASN A 393 -16.16 11.55 -0.22
N THR A 394 -16.15 10.23 -0.36
CA THR A 394 -16.05 9.29 0.77
C THR A 394 -15.08 8.16 0.47
N VAL A 395 -14.69 7.46 1.51
CA VAL A 395 -13.90 6.22 1.37
C VAL A 395 -14.78 4.97 1.40
N GLY A 396 -16.08 5.14 1.20
CA GLY A 396 -17.05 4.06 1.21
C GLY A 396 -17.53 3.68 2.62
N ARG A 397 -18.03 2.46 2.73
CA ARG A 397 -18.54 1.85 3.97
C ARG A 397 -17.58 0.77 4.46
N LEU A 398 -17.68 0.43 5.73
CA LEU A 398 -16.86 -0.61 6.35
C LEU A 398 -16.91 -1.93 5.59
N LEU A 399 -15.81 -2.66 5.59
CA LEU A 399 -15.80 -4.06 5.14
C LEU A 399 -16.57 -4.94 6.14
N PRO A 400 -17.12 -6.08 5.71
CA PRO A 400 -17.80 -7.02 6.60
C PRO A 400 -16.97 -7.42 7.83
N HIS A 401 -17.60 -7.49 9.00
CA HIS A 401 -16.97 -7.79 10.29
C HIS A 401 -15.90 -6.80 10.76
N VAL A 402 -15.89 -5.62 10.18
CA VAL A 402 -15.16 -4.46 10.66
C VAL A 402 -16.15 -3.56 11.39
N GLU A 403 -15.77 -3.06 12.55
CA GLU A 403 -16.51 -2.06 13.27
C GLU A 403 -15.68 -0.78 13.32
N ALA A 404 -16.35 0.36 13.29
CA ALA A 404 -15.73 1.66 13.47
C ALA A 404 -16.55 2.55 14.40
N LYS A 405 -15.87 3.46 15.06
CA LYS A 405 -16.45 4.57 15.81
C LYS A 405 -15.66 5.84 15.54
N VAL A 406 -16.34 6.99 15.57
CA VAL A 406 -15.73 8.31 15.56
C VAL A 406 -15.77 8.85 16.97
N VAL A 407 -14.61 9.18 17.53
CA VAL A 407 -14.45 9.59 18.92
C VAL A 407 -13.87 11.00 19.03
N SER A 408 -14.09 11.65 20.16
CA SER A 408 -13.49 12.94 20.45
C SER A 408 -11.96 12.84 20.48
N LEU A 409 -11.26 13.88 20.02
CA LEU A 409 -9.82 13.97 20.11
C LEU A 409 -9.31 14.14 21.56
N ASP A 410 -10.15 14.68 22.44
CA ASP A 410 -9.81 14.94 23.84
C ASP A 410 -10.17 13.77 24.76
N ASP A 411 -11.17 12.96 24.38
CA ASP A 411 -11.64 11.79 25.14
C ASP A 411 -12.08 10.66 24.22
N HIS A 412 -11.25 9.66 24.08
CA HIS A 412 -11.47 8.49 23.21
C HIS A 412 -12.66 7.61 23.63
N ASN A 413 -13.22 7.81 24.84
CA ASN A 413 -14.45 7.13 25.28
C ASN A 413 -15.71 7.85 24.80
N ASN A 414 -15.60 9.12 24.42
CA ASN A 414 -16.71 9.93 23.95
C ASN A 414 -16.96 9.69 22.45
N ILE A 415 -17.99 8.87 22.14
CA ILE A 415 -18.43 8.61 20.77
C ILE A 415 -19.26 9.80 20.29
N LEU A 416 -18.85 10.40 19.20
CA LEU A 416 -19.46 11.61 18.66
C LEU A 416 -20.76 11.32 17.89
N PRO A 417 -21.66 12.31 17.77
CA PRO A 417 -22.85 12.21 16.92
C PRO A 417 -22.50 12.00 15.43
N ILE A 418 -23.45 11.45 14.68
CA ILE A 418 -23.38 11.35 13.21
C ILE A 418 -23.04 12.72 12.58
N ASN A 419 -22.25 12.72 11.52
CA ASN A 419 -21.74 13.90 10.79
C ASN A 419 -20.82 14.81 11.63
N THR A 420 -20.42 14.41 12.84
CA THR A 420 -19.44 15.14 13.63
C THR A 420 -18.03 14.60 13.34
N ARG A 421 -17.06 15.49 13.19
CA ARG A 421 -15.64 15.15 12.97
C ARG A 421 -14.98 14.73 14.28
N GLY A 422 -14.16 13.69 14.22
CA GLY A 422 -13.36 13.19 15.32
C GLY A 422 -12.39 12.10 14.83
N GLU A 423 -11.63 11.50 15.73
CA GLU A 423 -10.73 10.42 15.36
C GLU A 423 -11.49 9.16 14.98
N LEU A 424 -11.10 8.53 13.87
CA LEU A 424 -11.60 7.22 13.46
C LEU A 424 -10.88 6.13 14.25
N ALA A 425 -11.63 5.32 14.97
CA ALA A 425 -11.14 4.09 15.59
C ALA A 425 -11.84 2.89 14.96
N VAL A 426 -11.09 1.83 14.65
CA VAL A 426 -11.59 0.62 13.99
C VAL A 426 -11.29 -0.63 14.81
N SER A 427 -12.14 -1.65 14.69
CA SER A 427 -11.98 -2.94 15.35
C SER A 427 -12.43 -4.09 14.46
N GLY A 428 -11.92 -5.28 14.70
CA GLY A 428 -12.32 -6.48 13.97
C GLY A 428 -11.16 -7.41 13.62
N TYR A 429 -11.43 -8.31 12.68
CA TYR A 429 -10.44 -9.32 12.23
C TYR A 429 -9.20 -8.70 11.56
N LEU A 430 -9.34 -7.48 11.03
CA LEU A 430 -8.34 -6.79 10.23
C LEU A 430 -7.16 -6.26 11.06
N LEU A 431 -7.29 -6.12 12.36
CA LEU A 431 -6.24 -5.54 13.19
C LEU A 431 -4.96 -6.36 13.15
N MET A 432 -3.82 -5.69 13.06
CA MET A 432 -2.53 -6.31 13.32
C MET A 432 -2.51 -6.93 14.72
N LYS A 433 -1.59 -7.84 14.97
CA LYS A 433 -1.39 -8.35 16.33
C LYS A 433 -0.69 -7.33 17.21
N GLU A 434 0.38 -6.77 16.70
CA GLU A 434 1.26 -5.84 17.41
C GLU A 434 2.24 -5.18 16.44
N TYR A 435 2.97 -4.19 16.86
CA TYR A 435 4.26 -3.85 16.28
C TYR A 435 5.33 -4.78 16.85
N TRP A 436 6.14 -5.38 16.00
CA TRP A 436 7.18 -6.34 16.39
C TRP A 436 8.13 -5.73 17.42
N ASN A 437 8.28 -6.41 18.58
CA ASN A 437 9.12 -5.98 19.70
C ASN A 437 8.90 -4.52 20.17
N ASP A 438 7.71 -3.95 19.95
CA ASP A 438 7.37 -2.59 20.39
C ASP A 438 6.01 -2.54 21.10
N PRO A 439 5.91 -3.07 22.34
CA PRO A 439 4.66 -3.07 23.08
C PRO A 439 4.19 -1.66 23.45
N VAL A 440 5.12 -0.70 23.59
CA VAL A 440 4.77 0.69 23.90
C VAL A 440 4.00 1.32 22.74
N LYS A 441 4.57 1.26 21.52
CA LYS A 441 3.89 1.77 20.32
C LYS A 441 2.62 1.00 19.99
N THR A 442 2.56 -0.27 20.31
CA THR A 442 1.35 -1.07 20.18
C THR A 442 0.23 -0.55 21.07
N ALA A 443 0.53 -0.34 22.36
CA ALA A 443 -0.43 0.17 23.34
C ALA A 443 -0.89 1.62 23.04
N GLU A 444 -0.05 2.45 22.40
CA GLU A 444 -0.43 3.80 21.98
C GLU A 444 -1.58 3.84 20.97
N VAL A 445 -1.71 2.81 20.14
CA VAL A 445 -2.68 2.79 19.02
C VAL A 445 -3.76 1.72 19.17
N MET A 446 -3.51 0.65 19.90
CA MET A 446 -4.44 -0.45 20.15
C MET A 446 -4.99 -0.34 21.57
N ILE A 447 -6.10 0.38 21.70
CA ILE A 447 -6.69 0.76 23.00
C ILE A 447 -7.92 -0.11 23.27
N PRO A 448 -7.98 -0.88 24.38
CA PRO A 448 -9.19 -1.61 24.78
C PRO A 448 -10.24 -0.64 25.33
N ASP A 449 -11.51 -0.89 25.01
CA ASP A 449 -12.63 -0.22 25.66
C ASP A 449 -12.99 -0.87 27.01
N SER A 450 -14.05 -0.39 27.65
CA SER A 450 -14.55 -0.90 28.94
C SER A 450 -14.91 -2.40 28.93
N ASP A 451 -15.26 -2.92 27.78
CA ASP A 451 -15.64 -4.33 27.58
C ASP A 451 -14.43 -5.21 27.18
N GLY A 452 -13.22 -4.61 27.13
CA GLY A 452 -11.98 -5.27 26.75
C GLY A 452 -11.83 -5.46 25.22
N LYS A 453 -12.71 -4.88 24.41
CA LYS A 453 -12.61 -4.91 22.96
C LYS A 453 -11.54 -3.92 22.49
N VAL A 454 -10.59 -4.42 21.69
CA VAL A 454 -9.49 -3.61 21.18
C VAL A 454 -9.93 -2.77 19.98
N TRP A 455 -9.61 -1.49 20.04
CA TRP A 455 -9.80 -0.51 18.97
C TRP A 455 -8.45 0.02 18.50
N MET A 456 -8.25 0.01 17.20
CA MET A 456 -7.11 0.68 16.55
C MET A 456 -7.49 2.15 16.34
N HIS A 457 -6.81 3.04 17.02
CA HIS A 457 -6.86 4.48 16.82
C HIS A 457 -6.00 4.83 15.61
N THR A 458 -6.65 5.31 14.54
CA THR A 458 -5.99 5.44 13.24
C THR A 458 -5.11 6.69 13.14
N GLY A 459 -5.33 7.67 14.00
CA GLY A 459 -4.73 9.00 13.90
C GLY A 459 -5.27 9.80 12.72
N ASP A 460 -6.33 9.31 12.05
CA ASP A 460 -7.01 10.03 10.97
C ASP A 460 -8.33 10.58 11.50
N GLU A 461 -8.62 11.83 11.15
CA GLU A 461 -9.89 12.47 11.45
C GLU A 461 -10.91 12.11 10.38
N ALA A 462 -12.13 11.78 10.83
CA ALA A 462 -13.21 11.35 9.96
C ALA A 462 -14.57 11.80 10.49
N SER A 463 -15.57 11.72 9.64
CA SER A 463 -16.99 11.77 10.02
C SER A 463 -17.73 10.61 9.37
N MET A 464 -18.84 10.20 10.00
CA MET A 464 -19.69 9.12 9.53
C MET A 464 -21.09 9.66 9.21
N SER A 465 -21.59 9.35 8.02
CA SER A 465 -22.94 9.74 7.59
C SER A 465 -24.00 8.75 8.08
N PRO A 466 -25.31 9.12 8.08
CA PRO A 466 -26.40 8.24 8.51
C PRO A 466 -26.51 6.94 7.70
N ASP A 467 -26.05 6.93 6.45
CA ASP A 467 -26.02 5.77 5.55
C ASP A 467 -24.69 4.98 5.63
N GLY A 468 -23.85 5.27 6.65
CA GLY A 468 -22.64 4.51 6.97
C GLY A 468 -21.41 4.83 6.13
N TYR A 469 -21.47 5.84 5.24
CA TYR A 469 -20.27 6.27 4.51
C TYR A 469 -19.35 7.07 5.42
N ILE A 470 -18.04 6.82 5.25
CA ILE A 470 -16.98 7.47 6.00
C ILE A 470 -16.30 8.49 5.10
N THR A 471 -16.16 9.71 5.61
CA THR A 471 -15.37 10.79 4.99
C THR A 471 -14.15 11.04 5.83
N ILE A 472 -12.94 10.90 5.24
CA ILE A 472 -11.67 11.24 5.88
C ILE A 472 -11.39 12.72 5.62
N THR A 473 -11.15 13.49 6.67
CA THR A 473 -10.90 14.93 6.59
C THR A 473 -9.42 15.29 6.72
N GLY A 474 -8.61 14.38 7.24
CA GLY A 474 -7.17 14.58 7.34
C GLY A 474 -6.51 13.71 8.41
N ARG A 475 -5.24 13.99 8.67
CA ARG A 475 -4.52 13.43 9.81
C ARG A 475 -4.59 14.34 11.01
N VAL A 476 -4.90 13.78 12.18
CA VAL A 476 -4.91 14.54 13.44
C VAL A 476 -3.56 15.28 13.68
N LYS A 477 -2.44 14.60 13.37
CA LYS A 477 -1.09 15.19 13.51
C LYS A 477 -0.70 16.23 12.46
N ASP A 478 -1.44 16.26 11.35
CA ASP A 478 -1.19 17.21 10.25
C ASP A 478 -2.11 18.45 10.34
N LEU A 479 -3.03 18.48 11.31
CA LEU A 479 -3.88 19.64 11.56
C LEU A 479 -3.01 20.87 11.82
N ILE A 480 -3.38 22.00 11.22
CA ILE A 480 -2.74 23.28 11.43
C ILE A 480 -3.54 24.02 12.49
N ILE A 481 -2.94 24.29 13.63
CA ILE A 481 -3.62 24.95 14.76
C ILE A 481 -3.34 26.44 14.70
N ARG A 482 -4.27 27.18 14.09
CA ARG A 482 -4.13 28.62 13.90
C ARG A 482 -5.06 29.40 14.82
N GLY A 483 -4.51 30.02 15.87
CA GLY A 483 -5.30 30.84 16.80
C GLY A 483 -6.37 30.04 17.54
N GLY A 484 -6.17 28.74 17.77
CA GLY A 484 -7.14 27.82 18.38
C GLY A 484 -8.11 27.16 17.39
N GLU A 485 -8.06 27.52 16.11
CA GLU A 485 -8.87 26.91 15.05
C GLU A 485 -8.11 25.76 14.41
N ASN A 486 -8.75 24.60 14.25
CA ASN A 486 -8.20 23.45 13.56
C ASN A 486 -8.41 23.59 12.04
N ILE A 487 -7.35 23.76 11.29
CA ILE A 487 -7.36 23.84 9.84
C ILE A 487 -6.93 22.48 9.26
N HIS A 488 -7.76 21.97 8.36
CA HIS A 488 -7.49 20.72 7.65
C HIS A 488 -6.72 20.98 6.36
N PRO A 489 -5.46 20.53 6.24
CA PRO A 489 -4.67 20.73 5.03
C PRO A 489 -5.36 20.26 3.76
N LEU A 490 -6.05 19.11 3.83
CA LEU A 490 -6.73 18.49 2.69
C LEU A 490 -7.82 19.40 2.08
N GLU A 491 -8.50 20.20 2.89
CA GLU A 491 -9.52 21.14 2.41
C GLU A 491 -8.91 22.23 1.51
N ILE A 492 -7.74 22.72 1.90
CA ILE A 492 -6.97 23.70 1.12
C ILE A 492 -6.40 23.06 -0.13
N GLU A 493 -5.82 21.86 -0.01
CA GLU A 493 -5.25 21.10 -1.12
C GLU A 493 -6.30 20.80 -2.20
N ASN A 494 -7.47 20.30 -1.81
CA ASN A 494 -8.58 20.05 -2.74
C ASN A 494 -9.06 21.32 -3.44
N CYS A 495 -9.11 22.45 -2.73
CA CYS A 495 -9.42 23.74 -3.34
C CYS A 495 -8.37 24.15 -4.38
N LEU A 496 -7.08 24.02 -4.04
CA LEU A 496 -5.97 24.39 -4.93
C LEU A 496 -5.89 23.50 -6.16
N LEU A 497 -6.20 22.22 -6.05
CA LEU A 497 -6.24 21.30 -7.20
C LEU A 497 -7.32 21.67 -8.24
N THR A 498 -8.28 22.53 -7.89
CA THR A 498 -9.26 23.10 -8.84
C THR A 498 -8.79 24.39 -9.51
N TYR A 499 -7.62 24.94 -9.12
CA TYR A 499 -7.05 26.13 -9.75
C TYR A 499 -6.43 25.76 -11.12
N PRO A 500 -6.67 26.56 -12.17
CA PRO A 500 -6.11 26.30 -13.49
C PRO A 500 -4.58 26.17 -13.47
N GLY A 501 -4.04 25.08 -14.01
CA GLY A 501 -2.60 24.84 -14.12
C GLY A 501 -1.94 24.19 -12.90
N VAL A 502 -2.62 24.04 -11.77
CA VAL A 502 -2.10 23.30 -10.61
C VAL A 502 -2.10 21.80 -10.91
N ILE A 503 -0.95 21.17 -10.77
CA ILE A 503 -0.73 19.74 -10.96
C ILE A 503 -0.83 18.99 -9.63
N ASP A 504 -0.18 19.54 -8.58
CA ASP A 504 -0.17 18.97 -7.24
C ASP A 504 -0.05 20.11 -6.20
N ALA A 505 -0.64 19.93 -5.03
CA ALA A 505 -0.63 20.91 -3.94
C ALA A 505 -0.52 20.22 -2.59
N SER A 506 0.25 20.80 -1.67
CA SER A 506 0.34 20.33 -0.28
C SER A 506 0.38 21.47 0.70
N ALA A 507 -0.46 21.43 1.73
CA ALA A 507 -0.54 22.43 2.79
C ALA A 507 0.07 21.90 4.09
N VAL A 508 0.82 22.77 4.78
CA VAL A 508 1.48 22.48 6.06
C VAL A 508 1.37 23.67 7.01
N GLY A 509 1.38 23.40 8.32
CA GLY A 509 1.50 24.44 9.35
C GLY A 509 2.96 24.86 9.55
N VAL A 510 3.21 26.15 9.60
CA VAL A 510 4.51 26.72 9.97
C VAL A 510 4.36 27.61 11.20
N PRO A 511 5.39 27.74 12.06
CA PRO A 511 5.32 28.59 13.24
C PRO A 511 4.94 30.04 12.90
N ASP A 512 4.04 30.61 13.68
CA ASP A 512 3.57 32.01 13.56
C ASP A 512 3.49 32.65 14.96
N GLU A 513 4.12 33.79 15.14
CA GLU A 513 4.21 34.49 16.44
C GLU A 513 2.84 34.92 16.99
N ARG A 514 1.90 35.24 16.11
CA ARG A 514 0.58 35.75 16.52
C ARG A 514 -0.45 34.65 16.73
N TYR A 515 -0.43 33.64 15.89
CA TYR A 515 -1.49 32.61 15.83
C TYR A 515 -1.02 31.21 16.21
N GLY A 516 0.24 31.05 16.66
CA GLY A 516 0.85 29.75 16.92
C GLY A 516 1.33 29.10 15.63
N GLU A 517 0.42 28.88 14.69
CA GLU A 517 0.74 28.40 13.34
C GLU A 517 0.06 29.24 12.25
N ALA A 518 0.67 29.24 11.06
CA ALA A 518 0.11 29.80 9.84
C ALA A 518 0.13 28.74 8.72
N VAL A 519 -0.79 28.87 7.78
CA VAL A 519 -0.87 28.00 6.61
C VAL A 519 0.23 28.37 5.61
N ALA A 520 1.04 27.38 5.22
CA ALA A 520 1.96 27.42 4.09
C ALA A 520 1.53 26.38 3.06
N VAL A 521 1.59 26.71 1.78
CA VAL A 521 1.26 25.79 0.68
C VAL A 521 2.42 25.67 -0.29
N PHE A 522 2.68 24.44 -0.71
CA PHE A 522 3.57 24.11 -1.82
C PHE A 522 2.72 23.75 -3.04
N ILE A 523 3.03 24.32 -4.18
CA ILE A 523 2.25 24.15 -5.42
C ILE A 523 3.18 23.76 -6.54
N ILE A 524 2.86 22.69 -7.26
CA ILE A 524 3.46 22.34 -8.54
C ILE A 524 2.49 22.85 -9.61
N HIS A 525 2.93 23.86 -10.36
CA HIS A 525 2.15 24.47 -11.43
C HIS A 525 2.72 24.10 -12.80
N ARG A 526 1.87 23.82 -13.79
CA ARG A 526 2.29 23.42 -15.15
C ARG A 526 3.21 24.48 -15.80
N GLU A 527 2.91 25.73 -15.57
CA GLU A 527 3.64 26.88 -16.08
C GLU A 527 3.98 27.82 -14.90
N PRO A 528 5.05 27.53 -14.12
CA PRO A 528 5.34 28.25 -12.89
C PRO A 528 5.77 29.71 -13.11
N GLU A 529 6.16 30.08 -14.32
CA GLU A 529 6.54 31.44 -14.70
C GLU A 529 5.37 32.23 -15.34
N SER A 530 4.18 31.61 -15.44
CA SER A 530 3.01 32.28 -15.99
C SER A 530 2.37 33.26 -15.00
N GLU A 531 1.62 34.22 -15.50
CA GLU A 531 0.82 35.12 -14.64
C GLU A 531 -0.20 34.39 -13.77
N ALA A 532 -0.53 33.12 -14.10
CA ALA A 532 -1.42 32.29 -13.30
C ALA A 532 -0.71 31.74 -12.03
N ALA A 533 0.62 31.57 -12.06
CA ALA A 533 1.42 31.16 -10.91
C ALA A 533 1.80 32.35 -10.01
N ASP A 534 0.80 33.09 -9.56
CA ASP A 534 0.94 34.28 -8.72
C ASP A 534 0.40 34.00 -7.33
N GLU A 535 1.17 34.34 -6.28
CA GLU A 535 0.82 34.09 -4.89
C GLU A 535 -0.52 34.77 -4.49
N ASP A 536 -0.77 36.00 -4.99
CA ASP A 536 -1.98 36.73 -4.63
C ASP A 536 -3.21 36.17 -5.33
N LYS A 537 -3.08 35.67 -6.58
CA LYS A 537 -4.15 34.97 -7.29
C LYS A 537 -4.49 33.63 -6.58
N ILE A 538 -3.50 32.89 -6.11
CA ILE A 538 -3.70 31.68 -5.30
C ILE A 538 -4.45 32.03 -4.00
N ARG A 539 -4.02 33.06 -3.27
CA ARG A 539 -4.69 33.51 -2.03
C ARG A 539 -6.11 33.99 -2.30
N GLN A 540 -6.34 34.71 -3.39
CA GLN A 540 -7.67 35.13 -3.80
C GLN A 540 -8.57 33.95 -4.12
N TRP A 541 -8.08 32.96 -4.89
CA TRP A 541 -8.83 31.76 -5.23
C TRP A 541 -9.31 30.98 -4.00
N VAL A 542 -8.42 30.80 -3.02
CA VAL A 542 -8.78 30.16 -1.76
C VAL A 542 -9.79 31.02 -1.00
N ARG A 543 -9.63 32.33 -0.95
CA ARG A 543 -10.54 33.27 -0.26
C ARG A 543 -11.96 33.28 -0.84
N GLU A 544 -12.08 33.09 -2.15
CA GLU A 544 -13.38 33.07 -2.83
C GLU A 544 -14.14 31.76 -2.59
N LYS A 545 -13.44 30.68 -2.29
CA LYS A 545 -14.02 29.33 -2.19
C LYS A 545 -14.09 28.80 -0.77
N LEU A 546 -13.21 29.27 0.11
CA LEU A 546 -13.06 28.80 1.48
C LEU A 546 -13.10 29.96 2.47
N SER A 547 -13.23 29.62 3.76
CA SER A 547 -13.21 30.57 4.85
C SER A 547 -11.86 31.29 4.98
N ASN A 548 -11.86 32.54 5.40
CA ASN A 548 -10.68 33.40 5.39
C ASN A 548 -9.50 32.90 6.24
N HIS A 549 -9.74 32.11 7.29
CA HIS A 549 -8.68 31.53 8.12
C HIS A 549 -7.90 30.41 7.40
N LEU A 550 -8.47 29.83 6.32
CA LEU A 550 -7.86 28.81 5.47
C LEU A 550 -6.93 29.40 4.39
N VAL A 551 -6.98 30.72 4.18
CA VAL A 551 -6.16 31.38 3.17
C VAL A 551 -4.68 31.26 3.54
N PRO A 552 -3.81 30.74 2.63
CA PRO A 552 -2.40 30.55 2.93
C PRO A 552 -1.68 31.87 3.14
N LYS A 553 -0.90 31.95 4.22
CA LYS A 553 0.00 33.08 4.46
C LYS A 553 1.22 33.02 3.55
N TYR A 554 1.72 31.82 3.31
CA TYR A 554 2.91 31.56 2.50
C TYR A 554 2.57 30.61 1.34
N VAL A 555 3.06 30.96 0.15
CA VAL A 555 2.90 30.17 -1.08
C VAL A 555 4.29 29.92 -1.66
N PHE A 556 4.61 28.65 -1.93
CA PHE A 556 5.86 28.23 -2.53
C PHE A 556 5.55 27.47 -3.83
N PHE A 557 6.08 27.97 -4.96
CA PHE A 557 5.99 27.29 -6.23
C PHE A 557 7.20 26.39 -6.43
N LEU A 558 6.95 25.15 -6.84
CA LEU A 558 7.95 24.19 -7.26
C LEU A 558 7.91 24.04 -8.78
N GLN A 559 9.05 23.67 -9.37
CA GLN A 559 9.13 23.41 -10.80
C GLN A 559 8.33 22.15 -11.18
N PRO A 560 7.79 22.06 -12.41
CA PRO A 560 7.06 20.86 -12.87
C PRO A 560 7.89 19.58 -12.87
N SER A 561 9.22 19.70 -12.96
CA SER A 561 10.17 18.60 -12.86
C SER A 561 10.43 18.12 -11.42
N GLU A 562 10.02 18.91 -10.43
CA GLU A 562 10.15 18.58 -9.02
C GLU A 562 8.94 17.75 -8.55
N SER A 563 9.11 17.05 -7.45
CA SER A 563 8.04 16.31 -6.80
C SER A 563 8.11 16.52 -5.29
N PHE A 564 6.96 16.49 -4.63
CA PHE A 564 6.94 16.49 -3.16
C PHE A 564 7.71 15.28 -2.63
N PRO A 565 8.35 15.39 -1.45
CA PRO A 565 8.91 14.23 -0.77
C PRO A 565 7.79 13.24 -0.48
N LYS A 566 7.87 12.05 -1.08
CA LYS A 566 6.86 10.99 -0.97
C LYS A 566 7.44 9.73 -0.36
N THR A 567 6.59 8.95 0.28
CA THR A 567 6.91 7.58 0.67
C THR A 567 6.92 6.68 -0.56
N ALA A 568 7.43 5.45 -0.43
CA ALA A 568 7.40 4.47 -1.52
C ALA A 568 5.97 4.12 -2.00
N SER A 569 4.97 4.32 -1.14
CA SER A 569 3.55 4.18 -1.49
C SER A 569 2.93 5.43 -2.13
N GLY A 570 3.72 6.46 -2.43
CA GLY A 570 3.28 7.70 -3.07
C GLY A 570 2.71 8.75 -2.13
N LYS A 571 2.68 8.52 -0.81
CA LYS A 571 2.12 9.46 0.18
C LYS A 571 3.10 10.61 0.46
N VAL A 572 2.62 11.86 0.43
CA VAL A 572 3.43 13.05 0.74
C VAL A 572 3.90 13.05 2.20
N GLN A 573 5.17 13.33 2.40
CA GLN A 573 5.81 13.46 3.71
C GLN A 573 5.73 14.91 4.20
N LYS A 574 4.57 15.31 4.72
CA LYS A 574 4.30 16.71 5.14
C LYS A 574 5.29 17.25 6.15
N PHE A 575 5.84 16.43 7.03
CA PHE A 575 6.84 16.85 8.00
C PHE A 575 8.11 17.41 7.31
N LYS A 576 8.54 16.82 6.19
CA LYS A 576 9.67 17.35 5.40
C LYS A 576 9.32 18.66 4.73
N LEU A 577 8.12 18.77 4.14
CA LEU A 577 7.65 20.03 3.57
C LEU A 577 7.56 21.14 4.63
N ARG A 578 7.16 20.79 5.87
CA ARG A 578 7.17 21.75 6.99
C ARG A 578 8.59 22.20 7.33
N GLU A 579 9.55 21.28 7.39
CA GLU A 579 10.98 21.60 7.62
C GLU A 579 11.52 22.51 6.51
N ASP A 580 11.23 22.18 5.24
CA ASP A 580 11.63 22.97 4.07
C ASP A 580 11.00 24.38 4.11
N ALA A 581 9.70 24.49 4.41
CA ALA A 581 9.02 25.78 4.56
C ALA A 581 9.66 26.65 5.64
N VAL A 582 9.96 26.08 6.82
CA VAL A 582 10.60 26.80 7.92
C VAL A 582 12.00 27.28 7.53
N LYS A 583 12.76 26.47 6.79
CA LYS A 583 14.07 26.85 6.27
C LYS A 583 13.98 28.01 5.28
N MET A 584 13.10 27.91 4.28
CA MET A 584 12.86 28.96 3.28
C MET A 584 12.44 30.29 3.92
N LEU A 585 11.60 30.21 4.96
CA LEU A 585 11.16 31.42 5.69
C LEU A 585 12.29 32.08 6.48
N LYS A 586 13.19 31.28 7.10
CA LYS A 586 14.37 31.80 7.80
C LYS A 586 15.34 32.49 6.83
N GLU A 587 15.55 31.89 5.65
CA GLU A 587 16.40 32.44 4.60
C GLU A 587 15.81 33.79 4.09
N LYS A 588 14.49 33.88 3.80
CA LYS A 588 13.81 35.12 3.42
C LYS A 588 13.97 36.21 4.50
N ASN A 589 13.89 35.87 5.79
CA ASN A 589 14.02 36.85 6.88
C ASN A 589 15.48 37.28 7.18
N ASN A 590 16.50 36.54 6.73
CA ASN A 590 17.91 36.90 6.87
C ASN A 590 18.42 37.79 5.71
N PHE A 591 17.65 37.96 4.64
CA PHE A 591 17.95 38.82 3.49
C PHE A 591 17.08 40.08 3.44
N GLY A 592 16.23 40.33 4.40
CA GLY A 592 15.45 41.55 4.62
C GLY A 592 15.92 42.27 5.89
#